data_ea7c32a6dc679396e2701908622a8f28
#
_entry.id   ea7c32a6dc679396e2701908622a8f28
#
_cell.length_a   1.000
_cell.length_b   1.000
_cell.length_c   1.000
_cell.angle_alpha   90.00
_cell.angle_beta   90.00
_cell.angle_gamma   90.00
#
_symmetry.space_group_name_H-M   'P 1'
#
loop_
_entity.id
_entity.type
_entity.pdbx_description
1 polymer ?
#
loop_
_entity_poly.entity_id
_entity_poly.type
_entity_poly.pdbx_seq_one_letter_code
_entity_poly.pdbx_strand_id
1 'polypeptide(L)'
;MKVVSYSAKSFLLAALATVICIFSLPAYGQNIRPAGDGQFNLLVLGDSISWGQGLRDEHKAWYQVKTWVETTVGRKVSERIEAHSGAVIGSVGDSGAVPLVTLDGEVSRGVPSVNGQIDNALRSYADPTNVDLVLVDGCINDLDARRLLNAANAPAGIVELAQQKCGPPVEALLTRIAASFPNAHIIITGYYPILSEQTANDFFMRALAKRLYTGSESMNDKQLRARLIEISRVWYQASNRMLAAATEKVDAELAAKGSRQRAAFAEIVFLPEHSFAAPHSRLWGFDASAIRKLLVILTLGRVTLKTNDERRNQRGTSCKQAIRPAAPETRAQKKAREARLLQCRLAAIGHPNRGGALLYYEAISRQLKLLIDGPGWLRDTGLIVAPGKVR
;
A
#
# COMPACT_ATOMS: atom_id res chain seq x y z
N MET A 1 66.13 37.51 1.95
CA MET A 1 65.11 36.80 1.14
C MET A 1 65.72 35.51 0.59
N LYS A 2 65.32 34.32 1.16
CA LYS A 2 65.74 33.01 0.63
C LYS A 2 64.61 32.46 -0.16
N VAL A 3 64.79 32.29 -1.48
CA VAL A 3 63.84 31.66 -2.41
C VAL A 3 64.05 30.13 -2.27
N VAL A 4 63.01 29.43 -1.82
CA VAL A 4 63.00 27.95 -1.73
C VAL A 4 62.50 27.44 -3.09
N SER A 5 63.42 26.80 -3.83
CA SER A 5 63.10 26.11 -5.10
C SER A 5 62.50 24.76 -4.80
N TYR A 6 61.25 24.52 -5.11
CA TYR A 6 60.61 23.23 -5.06
C TYR A 6 60.88 22.46 -6.38
N SER A 7 61.47 21.29 -6.25
CA SER A 7 61.90 20.42 -7.34
C SER A 7 60.68 19.80 -8.07
N ALA A 8 60.66 19.92 -9.39
CA ALA A 8 59.64 19.39 -10.30
C ALA A 8 59.39 17.86 -10.19
N LYS A 9 60.24 17.10 -9.45
CA LYS A 9 60.09 15.65 -9.25
C LYS A 9 59.00 15.29 -8.27
N SER A 10 58.64 16.18 -7.35
CA SER A 10 57.57 15.89 -6.35
C SER A 10 56.18 16.04 -6.93
N PHE A 11 55.99 16.78 -8.00
CA PHE A 11 54.71 16.93 -8.69
C PHE A 11 54.34 15.74 -9.57
N LEU A 12 55.30 15.01 -10.10
CA LEU A 12 55.04 13.85 -10.96
C LEU A 12 54.55 12.62 -10.17
N LEU A 13 55.05 12.45 -8.96
CA LEU A 13 54.65 11.35 -8.07
C LEU A 13 53.25 11.53 -7.50
N ALA A 14 52.79 12.77 -7.22
CA ALA A 14 51.46 13.05 -6.76
C ALA A 14 50.41 12.89 -7.87
N ALA A 15 50.73 13.20 -9.11
CA ALA A 15 49.82 13.01 -10.26
C ALA A 15 49.65 11.52 -10.63
N LEU A 16 50.69 10.68 -10.43
CA LEU A 16 50.62 9.23 -10.72
C LEU A 16 49.77 8.48 -9.66
N ALA A 17 49.81 8.91 -8.40
CA ALA A 17 48.98 8.32 -7.33
C ALA A 17 47.49 8.61 -7.49
N THR A 18 47.13 9.77 -8.06
CA THR A 18 45.73 10.17 -8.27
C THR A 18 45.08 9.44 -9.45
N VAL A 19 45.87 9.01 -10.45
CA VAL A 19 45.36 8.28 -11.62
C VAL A 19 45.12 6.79 -11.31
N ILE A 20 45.82 6.20 -10.36
CA ILE A 20 45.66 4.77 -10.00
C ILE A 20 44.41 4.54 -9.13
N CYS A 21 43.92 5.56 -8.39
CA CYS A 21 42.68 5.45 -7.61
C CYS A 21 41.37 5.54 -8.41
N ILE A 22 41.44 5.90 -9.72
CA ILE A 22 40.23 6.07 -10.55
C ILE A 22 39.80 4.76 -11.24
N PHE A 23 40.67 3.72 -11.26
CA PHE A 23 40.39 2.47 -12.00
C PHE A 23 40.12 1.24 -11.11
N SER A 24 39.93 1.41 -9.80
CA SER A 24 39.49 0.30 -8.94
C SER A 24 37.98 0.35 -8.73
N LEU A 25 37.20 0.44 -9.81
CA LEU A 25 35.79 0.08 -9.75
C LEU A 25 35.73 -1.44 -9.60
N PRO A 26 35.03 -1.99 -8.59
CA PRO A 26 34.79 -3.42 -8.52
C PRO A 26 34.13 -3.83 -9.84
N ALA A 27 34.74 -4.79 -10.54
CA ALA A 27 34.10 -5.45 -11.67
C ALA A 27 32.86 -6.18 -11.11
N TYR A 28 31.71 -5.53 -11.14
CA TYR A 28 30.43 -6.21 -10.95
C TYR A 28 30.31 -7.22 -12.08
N GLY A 29 30.45 -8.50 -11.71
CA GLY A 29 30.23 -9.59 -12.65
C GLY A 29 28.85 -9.43 -13.28
N GLN A 30 28.85 -9.18 -14.58
CA GLN A 30 27.65 -9.15 -15.40
C GLN A 30 27.12 -10.58 -15.52
N ASN A 31 26.30 -11.01 -14.58
CA ASN A 31 25.37 -12.10 -14.85
C ASN A 31 24.24 -11.51 -15.71
N ILE A 32 24.44 -11.54 -17.02
CA ILE A 32 23.41 -11.23 -18.02
C ILE A 32 22.29 -12.23 -17.74
N ARG A 33 21.16 -11.73 -17.22
CA ARG A 33 19.93 -12.51 -17.17
C ARG A 33 19.63 -12.91 -18.63
N PRO A 34 19.43 -14.18 -18.97
CA PRO A 34 18.89 -14.53 -20.27
C PRO A 34 17.64 -13.67 -20.45
N ALA A 35 17.48 -13.03 -21.57
CA ALA A 35 16.25 -12.33 -21.92
C ALA A 35 15.14 -13.38 -21.75
N GLY A 36 14.45 -13.35 -20.60
CA GLY A 36 13.25 -14.13 -20.38
C GLY A 36 12.29 -13.83 -21.55
N ASP A 37 11.20 -14.51 -21.65
CA ASP A 37 10.18 -14.41 -22.70
C ASP A 37 9.65 -12.98 -23.01
N GLY A 38 10.37 -11.95 -22.61
CA GLY A 38 10.01 -10.55 -22.74
C GLY A 38 8.92 -10.11 -21.76
N GLN A 39 8.41 -11.01 -20.90
CA GLN A 39 7.34 -10.75 -19.95
C GLN A 39 7.89 -10.17 -18.65
N PHE A 40 7.17 -9.22 -18.07
CA PHE A 40 7.44 -8.64 -16.76
C PHE A 40 6.46 -9.27 -15.74
N ASN A 41 6.96 -9.94 -14.73
CA ASN A 41 6.14 -10.63 -13.74
C ASN A 41 5.96 -9.77 -12.49
N LEU A 42 4.73 -9.30 -12.28
CA LEU A 42 4.29 -8.50 -11.14
C LEU A 42 3.56 -9.38 -10.13
N LEU A 43 4.06 -9.44 -8.90
CA LEU A 43 3.38 -10.07 -7.77
C LEU A 43 2.85 -8.99 -6.82
N VAL A 44 1.57 -9.09 -6.43
CA VAL A 44 0.93 -8.20 -5.48
C VAL A 44 0.53 -8.99 -4.24
N LEU A 45 1.13 -8.64 -3.12
CA LEU A 45 0.88 -9.19 -1.78
C LEU A 45 0.25 -8.13 -0.89
N GLY A 46 -0.36 -8.55 0.21
CA GLY A 46 -0.80 -7.60 1.23
C GLY A 46 -2.28 -7.68 1.54
N ASP A 47 -2.76 -6.58 2.07
CA ASP A 47 -4.13 -6.47 2.60
C ASP A 47 -5.10 -5.74 1.64
N SER A 48 -6.11 -5.13 2.22
CA SER A 48 -7.15 -4.40 1.47
C SER A 48 -6.65 -3.18 0.69
N ILE A 49 -5.50 -2.64 1.05
CA ILE A 49 -4.89 -1.50 0.36
C ILE A 49 -4.29 -1.97 -0.97
N SER A 50 -3.40 -2.97 -0.92
CA SER A 50 -2.83 -3.58 -2.12
C SER A 50 -3.90 -4.27 -2.99
N TRP A 51 -4.90 -4.91 -2.36
CA TRP A 51 -6.07 -5.45 -3.07
C TRP A 51 -6.86 -4.36 -3.81
N GLY A 52 -6.88 -3.10 -3.29
CA GLY A 52 -7.68 -2.01 -3.83
C GLY A 52 -9.17 -2.15 -3.50
N GLN A 53 -9.49 -2.36 -2.19
CA GLN A 53 -10.85 -2.57 -1.70
C GLN A 53 -11.83 -1.50 -2.16
N GLY A 54 -12.88 -1.91 -2.85
CA GLY A 54 -13.93 -1.03 -3.36
C GLY A 54 -13.67 -0.47 -4.77
N LEU A 55 -12.60 -0.87 -5.43
CA LEU A 55 -12.24 -0.45 -6.78
C LEU A 55 -12.41 -1.59 -7.79
N ARG A 56 -12.72 -1.24 -9.02
CA ARG A 56 -12.53 -2.12 -10.17
C ARG A 56 -11.06 -2.22 -10.50
N ASP A 57 -10.66 -3.30 -11.15
CA ASP A 57 -9.24 -3.59 -11.40
C ASP A 57 -8.53 -2.45 -12.13
N GLU A 58 -9.16 -1.86 -13.16
CA GLU A 58 -8.60 -0.75 -13.94
C GLU A 58 -8.32 0.53 -13.12
N HIS A 59 -8.86 0.62 -11.91
CA HIS A 59 -8.68 1.75 -11.00
C HIS A 59 -7.77 1.45 -9.81
N LYS A 60 -7.34 0.20 -9.65
CA LYS A 60 -6.43 -0.20 -8.57
C LYS A 60 -5.01 0.29 -8.84
N ALA A 61 -4.27 0.59 -7.79
CA ALA A 61 -2.91 1.10 -7.92
C ALA A 61 -1.99 0.14 -8.67
N TRP A 62 -2.05 -1.15 -8.36
CA TRP A 62 -1.25 -2.17 -9.04
C TRP A 62 -1.56 -2.29 -10.54
N TYR A 63 -2.83 -2.09 -10.95
CA TYR A 63 -3.20 -2.10 -12.37
C TYR A 63 -2.64 -0.89 -13.10
N GLN A 64 -2.64 0.28 -12.47
CA GLN A 64 -2.02 1.48 -13.03
C GLN A 64 -0.49 1.32 -13.13
N VAL A 65 0.14 0.66 -12.14
CA VAL A 65 1.57 0.29 -12.20
C VAL A 65 1.84 -0.67 -13.38
N LYS A 66 1.01 -1.72 -13.55
CA LYS A 66 1.06 -2.62 -14.70
C LYS A 66 1.06 -1.83 -16.01
N THR A 67 0.04 -0.97 -16.19
CA THR A 67 -0.10 -0.14 -17.40
C THR A 67 1.11 0.75 -17.61
N TRP A 68 1.66 1.33 -16.54
CA TRP A 68 2.86 2.14 -16.61
C TRP A 68 4.09 1.33 -17.06
N VAL A 69 4.28 0.14 -16.53
CA VAL A 69 5.38 -0.76 -16.96
C VAL A 69 5.22 -1.10 -18.45
N GLU A 70 4.01 -1.48 -18.88
CA GLU A 70 3.75 -1.82 -20.27
C GLU A 70 4.03 -0.66 -21.23
N THR A 71 3.68 0.56 -20.84
CA THR A 71 3.84 1.76 -21.70
C THR A 71 5.23 2.39 -21.62
N THR A 72 5.90 2.31 -20.47
CA THR A 72 7.19 3.00 -20.23
C THR A 72 8.37 2.06 -20.42
N VAL A 73 8.26 0.81 -19.95
CA VAL A 73 9.32 -0.20 -20.08
C VAL A 73 9.16 -1.01 -21.36
N GLY A 74 7.96 -1.02 -21.97
CA GLY A 74 7.67 -1.72 -23.22
C GLY A 74 7.61 -3.24 -23.07
N ARG A 75 7.46 -3.76 -21.84
CA ARG A 75 7.33 -5.21 -21.55
C ARG A 75 5.91 -5.53 -21.18
N LYS A 76 5.34 -6.58 -21.78
CA LYS A 76 4.03 -7.11 -21.37
C LYS A 76 4.09 -7.58 -19.91
N VAL A 77 3.11 -7.18 -19.11
CA VAL A 77 3.04 -7.56 -17.68
C VAL A 77 2.14 -8.78 -17.49
N SER A 78 2.67 -9.77 -16.78
CA SER A 78 1.89 -10.85 -16.16
C SER A 78 1.75 -10.54 -14.69
N GLU A 79 0.54 -10.27 -14.26
CA GLU A 79 0.24 -10.00 -12.86
C GLU A 79 -0.27 -11.22 -12.11
N ARG A 80 0.19 -11.37 -10.87
CA ARG A 80 -0.37 -12.29 -9.90
C ARG A 80 -0.78 -11.54 -8.65
N ILE A 81 -2.06 -11.59 -8.31
CA ILE A 81 -2.65 -10.88 -7.18
C ILE A 81 -3.02 -11.90 -6.10
N GLU A 82 -2.25 -11.93 -5.02
CA GLU A 82 -2.52 -12.71 -3.81
C GLU A 82 -3.10 -11.83 -2.68
N ALA A 83 -2.93 -10.51 -2.78
CA ALA A 83 -3.47 -9.55 -1.82
C ALA A 83 -4.98 -9.68 -1.68
N HIS A 84 -5.51 -9.56 -0.47
CA HIS A 84 -6.94 -9.55 -0.21
C HIS A 84 -7.29 -8.78 1.07
N SER A 85 -8.56 -8.37 1.16
CA SER A 85 -9.05 -7.59 2.29
C SER A 85 -8.90 -8.31 3.62
N GLY A 86 -8.31 -7.61 4.61
CA GLY A 86 -8.19 -8.08 5.98
C GLY A 86 -7.00 -8.97 6.27
N ALA A 87 -6.12 -9.23 5.29
CA ALA A 87 -4.94 -10.05 5.53
C ALA A 87 -4.05 -9.45 6.63
N VAL A 88 -3.60 -10.30 7.55
CA VAL A 88 -2.57 -10.00 8.54
C VAL A 88 -1.21 -10.44 8.01
N ILE A 89 -0.11 -9.96 8.58
CA ILE A 89 1.23 -10.47 8.23
C ILE A 89 1.30 -11.97 8.50
N GLY A 90 0.80 -12.40 9.67
CA GLY A 90 0.65 -13.80 10.06
C GLY A 90 1.96 -14.59 10.13
N SER A 91 1.84 -15.90 10.16
CA SER A 91 2.94 -16.84 10.23
C SER A 91 3.15 -17.59 8.91
N VAL A 92 4.34 -18.15 8.74
CA VAL A 92 4.63 -19.10 7.64
C VAL A 92 3.69 -20.29 7.75
N GLY A 93 3.08 -20.70 6.65
CA GLY A 93 2.10 -21.80 6.63
C GLY A 93 0.64 -21.38 6.81
N ASP A 94 0.35 -20.12 7.11
CA ASP A 94 -1.03 -19.56 7.15
C ASP A 94 -1.63 -19.44 5.73
N SER A 95 -1.50 -20.49 4.95
CA SER A 95 -2.02 -20.57 3.59
C SER A 95 -3.46 -21.06 3.62
N GLY A 96 -4.38 -20.20 3.25
CA GLY A 96 -5.78 -20.57 3.01
C GLY A 96 -6.11 -20.48 1.52
N ALA A 97 -7.29 -20.93 1.12
CA ALA A 97 -7.79 -20.61 -0.21
C ALA A 97 -7.98 -19.11 -0.35
N VAL A 98 -7.45 -18.52 -1.42
CA VAL A 98 -7.75 -17.13 -1.78
C VAL A 98 -9.26 -16.99 -1.89
N PRO A 99 -9.87 -15.96 -1.31
CA PRO A 99 -11.30 -15.74 -1.47
C PRO A 99 -11.65 -15.71 -2.96
N LEU A 100 -12.59 -16.55 -3.38
CA LEU A 100 -13.02 -16.66 -4.78
C LEU A 100 -13.70 -15.38 -5.31
N VAL A 101 -13.96 -14.43 -4.44
CA VAL A 101 -14.62 -13.17 -4.80
C VAL A 101 -13.58 -12.16 -5.15
N THR A 102 -13.20 -12.10 -6.39
CA THR A 102 -12.25 -11.14 -6.97
C THR A 102 -12.90 -9.81 -7.35
N LEU A 103 -14.11 -9.56 -6.86
CA LEU A 103 -14.79 -8.29 -7.07
C LEU A 103 -14.47 -7.34 -5.92
N ASP A 104 -14.64 -6.05 -6.18
CA ASP A 104 -14.54 -4.96 -5.20
C ASP A 104 -15.45 -5.15 -3.95
N GLY A 105 -16.12 -6.28 -3.84
CA GLY A 105 -17.10 -6.65 -2.83
C GLY A 105 -16.67 -7.70 -1.82
N GLU A 106 -15.41 -8.13 -1.77
CA GLU A 106 -14.99 -9.15 -0.82
C GLU A 106 -15.11 -8.69 0.64
N VAL A 107 -15.32 -9.67 1.51
CA VAL A 107 -15.40 -9.49 2.96
C VAL A 107 -14.03 -9.77 3.58
N SER A 108 -13.60 -8.91 4.49
CA SER A 108 -12.31 -9.00 5.18
C SER A 108 -12.10 -10.35 5.88
N ARG A 109 -10.94 -10.94 5.68
CA ARG A 109 -10.46 -12.19 6.31
C ARG A 109 -9.00 -12.07 6.68
N GLY A 110 -8.59 -12.70 7.79
CA GLY A 110 -7.18 -12.70 8.22
C GLY A 110 -6.27 -13.65 7.43
N VAL A 111 -6.86 -14.63 6.73
CA VAL A 111 -6.13 -15.67 5.99
C VAL A 111 -6.65 -15.80 4.55
N PRO A 112 -5.76 -16.13 3.57
CA PRO A 112 -4.32 -16.34 3.78
C PRO A 112 -3.65 -15.10 4.32
N SER A 113 -2.78 -15.24 5.31
CA SER A 113 -1.94 -14.15 5.78
C SER A 113 -0.98 -13.72 4.67
N VAL A 114 -0.32 -12.56 4.79
CA VAL A 114 0.67 -12.13 3.78
C VAL A 114 1.79 -13.17 3.65
N ASN A 115 2.20 -13.80 4.75
CA ASN A 115 3.10 -14.94 4.71
C ASN A 115 2.50 -16.15 3.96
N GLY A 116 1.21 -16.44 4.14
CA GLY A 116 0.51 -17.48 3.40
C GLY A 116 0.34 -17.16 1.90
N GLN A 117 0.21 -15.88 1.56
CA GLN A 117 0.19 -15.41 0.17
C GLN A 117 1.54 -15.67 -0.54
N ILE A 118 2.67 -15.52 0.17
CA ILE A 118 3.99 -15.91 -0.34
C ILE A 118 4.01 -17.40 -0.66
N ASP A 119 3.49 -18.25 0.24
CA ASP A 119 3.42 -19.71 0.00
C ASP A 119 2.53 -20.04 -1.20
N ASN A 120 1.41 -19.35 -1.38
CA ASN A 120 0.55 -19.51 -2.54
C ASN A 120 1.26 -19.12 -3.84
N ALA A 121 1.96 -17.99 -3.83
CA ALA A 121 2.73 -17.53 -4.98
C ALA A 121 3.84 -18.52 -5.35
N LEU A 122 4.62 -19.00 -4.38
CA LEU A 122 5.67 -19.99 -4.59
C LEU A 122 5.17 -21.28 -5.22
N ARG A 123 3.97 -21.76 -4.82
CA ARG A 123 3.34 -22.93 -5.45
C ARG A 123 2.88 -22.71 -6.88
N SER A 124 2.71 -21.45 -7.27
CA SER A 124 2.12 -21.10 -8.58
C SER A 124 3.15 -20.69 -9.61
N TYR A 125 4.31 -20.20 -9.20
CA TYR A 125 5.41 -19.93 -10.12
C TYR A 125 6.22 -21.20 -10.35
N ALA A 126 6.39 -21.58 -11.61
CA ALA A 126 7.31 -22.67 -11.97
C ALA A 126 8.76 -22.32 -11.58
N ASP A 127 9.12 -21.06 -11.70
CA ASP A 127 10.40 -20.50 -11.27
C ASP A 127 10.18 -19.15 -10.60
N PRO A 128 10.26 -19.06 -9.27
CA PRO A 128 10.11 -17.81 -8.52
C PRO A 128 11.18 -16.76 -8.85
N THR A 129 12.30 -17.16 -9.44
CA THR A 129 13.36 -16.20 -9.86
C THR A 129 12.91 -15.31 -11.02
N ASN A 130 11.82 -15.67 -11.70
CA ASN A 130 11.25 -14.88 -12.79
C ASN A 130 10.36 -13.72 -12.33
N VAL A 131 10.07 -13.58 -11.05
CA VAL A 131 9.36 -12.42 -10.52
C VAL A 131 10.26 -11.17 -10.62
N ASP A 132 9.77 -10.12 -11.24
CA ASP A 132 10.51 -8.86 -11.45
C ASP A 132 10.21 -7.82 -10.37
N LEU A 133 8.96 -7.77 -9.89
CA LEU A 133 8.49 -6.79 -8.90
C LEU A 133 7.50 -7.41 -7.93
N VAL A 134 7.71 -7.17 -6.66
CA VAL A 134 6.73 -7.43 -5.60
C VAL A 134 6.22 -6.11 -5.04
N LEU A 135 4.92 -5.87 -5.17
CA LEU A 135 4.23 -4.82 -4.42
C LEU A 135 3.64 -5.44 -3.16
N VAL A 136 3.82 -4.78 -2.01
CA VAL A 136 3.34 -5.32 -0.74
C VAL A 136 2.87 -4.21 0.20
N ASP A 137 1.93 -4.53 1.06
CA ASP A 137 1.59 -3.80 2.28
C ASP A 137 1.29 -4.78 3.41
N GLY A 138 1.13 -4.27 4.62
CA GLY A 138 0.80 -5.09 5.80
C GLY A 138 1.06 -4.36 7.10
N CYS A 139 0.50 -4.86 8.15
CA CYS A 139 0.54 -4.54 9.57
C CYS A 139 -0.71 -3.87 10.16
N ILE A 140 -1.54 -3.18 9.38
CA ILE A 140 -2.72 -2.51 9.97
C ILE A 140 -3.72 -3.52 10.55
N ASN A 141 -3.90 -4.67 9.93
CA ASN A 141 -4.81 -5.69 10.40
C ASN A 141 -4.28 -6.46 11.62
N ASP A 142 -2.96 -6.49 11.81
CA ASP A 142 -2.31 -7.10 12.98
C ASP A 142 -2.54 -6.30 14.28
N LEU A 143 -2.95 -5.03 14.16
CA LEU A 143 -3.35 -4.20 15.30
C LEU A 143 -4.85 -4.29 15.64
N ASP A 144 -5.67 -4.84 14.76
CA ASP A 144 -7.11 -4.57 14.69
C ASP A 144 -7.39 -3.07 14.39
N ALA A 145 -7.66 -2.74 13.14
CA ALA A 145 -7.90 -1.35 12.69
C ALA A 145 -8.97 -0.61 13.51
N ARG A 146 -9.90 -1.33 14.17
CA ARG A 146 -10.90 -0.76 15.08
C ARG A 146 -10.27 -0.11 16.32
N ARG A 147 -9.09 -0.59 16.75
CA ARG A 147 -8.35 0.03 17.87
C ARG A 147 -7.90 1.44 17.52
N LEU A 148 -7.54 1.70 16.25
CA LEU A 148 -7.14 3.04 15.79
C LEU A 148 -8.27 4.06 15.85
N LEU A 149 -9.51 3.60 15.99
CA LEU A 149 -10.70 4.42 16.08
C LEU A 149 -11.26 4.48 17.51
N ASN A 150 -10.54 3.95 18.50
CA ASN A 150 -10.94 3.99 19.89
C ASN A 150 -10.31 5.19 20.61
N ALA A 151 -11.14 6.16 20.98
CA ALA A 151 -10.71 7.38 21.65
C ALA A 151 -10.14 7.17 23.07
N ALA A 152 -10.36 6.00 23.67
CA ALA A 152 -9.74 5.64 24.95
C ALA A 152 -8.23 5.35 24.84
N ASN A 153 -7.73 5.10 23.65
CA ASN A 153 -6.30 4.86 23.45
C ASN A 153 -5.48 6.13 23.73
N ALA A 154 -4.39 5.96 24.47
CA ALA A 154 -3.37 7.00 24.56
C ALA A 154 -2.55 7.04 23.26
N PRO A 155 -2.16 8.20 22.74
CA PRO A 155 -1.31 8.32 21.56
C PRO A 155 0.01 7.53 21.69
N ALA A 156 0.63 7.53 22.86
CA ALA A 156 1.85 6.75 23.12
C ALA A 156 1.64 5.24 22.88
N GLY A 157 0.49 4.69 23.34
CA GLY A 157 0.15 3.28 23.10
C GLY A 157 -0.03 2.95 21.60
N ILE A 158 -0.45 3.90 20.78
CA ILE A 158 -0.49 3.73 19.32
C ILE A 158 0.92 3.65 18.73
N VAL A 159 1.87 4.45 19.23
CA VAL A 159 3.27 4.36 18.82
C VAL A 159 3.86 2.99 19.15
N GLU A 160 3.66 2.51 20.38
CA GLU A 160 4.12 1.19 20.81
C GLU A 160 3.53 0.06 19.96
N LEU A 161 2.23 0.13 19.67
CA LEU A 161 1.57 -0.83 18.80
C LEU A 161 2.16 -0.81 17.37
N ALA A 162 2.41 0.37 16.81
CA ALA A 162 3.05 0.49 15.51
C ALA A 162 4.47 -0.11 15.52
N GLN A 163 5.25 0.14 16.56
CA GLN A 163 6.58 -0.45 16.74
C GLN A 163 6.51 -1.98 16.79
N GLN A 164 5.58 -2.54 17.57
CA GLN A 164 5.45 -3.99 17.73
C GLN A 164 4.95 -4.70 16.48
N LYS A 165 4.02 -4.08 15.73
CA LYS A 165 3.32 -4.74 14.61
C LYS A 165 3.86 -4.39 13.23
N CYS A 166 4.41 -3.17 13.07
CA CYS A 166 4.93 -2.70 11.78
C CYS A 166 6.46 -2.64 11.74
N GLY A 167 7.17 -2.87 12.82
CA GLY A 167 8.64 -2.93 12.86
C GLY A 167 9.16 -4.33 12.52
N PRO A 168 9.58 -5.14 13.54
CA PRO A 168 10.19 -6.45 13.30
C PRO A 168 9.36 -7.41 12.43
N PRO A 169 7.99 -7.47 12.55
CA PRO A 169 7.23 -8.35 11.68
C PRO A 169 7.31 -7.97 10.20
N VAL A 170 7.36 -6.67 9.87
CA VAL A 170 7.53 -6.21 8.48
C VAL A 170 8.95 -6.47 7.99
N GLU A 171 9.97 -6.24 8.82
CA GLU A 171 11.36 -6.60 8.49
C GLU A 171 11.48 -8.09 8.12
N ALA A 172 10.92 -8.97 8.97
CA ALA A 172 10.91 -10.40 8.71
C ALA A 172 10.15 -10.76 7.42
N LEU A 173 9.02 -10.11 7.16
CA LEU A 173 8.24 -10.28 5.94
C LEU A 173 9.05 -9.89 4.69
N LEU A 174 9.66 -8.72 4.69
CA LEU A 174 10.47 -8.23 3.56
C LEU A 174 11.68 -9.12 3.32
N THR A 175 12.37 -9.57 4.38
CA THR A 175 13.47 -10.53 4.29
C THR A 175 13.01 -11.85 3.66
N ARG A 176 11.83 -12.34 4.05
CA ARG A 176 11.25 -13.54 3.47
C ARG A 176 10.89 -13.37 2.00
N ILE A 177 10.27 -12.25 1.62
CA ILE A 177 9.97 -11.93 0.21
C ILE A 177 11.27 -11.93 -0.60
N ALA A 178 12.31 -11.27 -0.09
CA ALA A 178 13.61 -11.19 -0.74
C ALA A 178 14.22 -12.57 -0.99
N ALA A 179 14.15 -13.46 -0.01
CA ALA A 179 14.63 -14.83 -0.14
C ALA A 179 13.78 -15.68 -1.08
N SER A 180 12.46 -15.46 -1.09
CA SER A 180 11.51 -16.23 -1.90
C SER A 180 11.54 -15.86 -3.39
N PHE A 181 11.81 -14.59 -3.72
CA PHE A 181 11.81 -14.04 -5.07
C PHE A 181 13.13 -13.29 -5.33
N PRO A 182 14.26 -13.99 -5.46
CA PRO A 182 15.60 -13.41 -5.33
C PRO A 182 15.99 -12.41 -6.41
N ASN A 183 15.22 -12.30 -7.49
CA ASN A 183 15.44 -11.32 -8.57
C ASN A 183 14.44 -10.16 -8.53
N ALA A 184 13.41 -10.24 -7.70
CA ALA A 184 12.36 -9.22 -7.63
C ALA A 184 12.82 -7.98 -6.84
N HIS A 185 12.59 -6.78 -7.37
CA HIS A 185 12.54 -5.61 -6.51
C HIS A 185 11.30 -5.62 -5.63
N ILE A 186 11.39 -5.03 -4.45
CA ILE A 186 10.30 -5.02 -3.48
C ILE A 186 9.92 -3.57 -3.22
N ILE A 187 8.64 -3.23 -3.39
CA ILE A 187 8.10 -1.93 -2.98
C ILE A 187 7.00 -2.15 -1.95
N ILE A 188 7.26 -1.70 -0.72
CA ILE A 188 6.24 -1.65 0.31
C ILE A 188 5.59 -0.28 0.35
N THR A 189 4.26 -0.24 0.44
CA THR A 189 3.49 1.00 0.51
C THR A 189 3.14 1.38 1.94
N GLY A 190 3.13 2.69 2.22
CA GLY A 190 2.74 3.23 3.49
C GLY A 190 1.23 3.37 3.68
N TYR A 191 0.84 3.88 4.85
CA TYR A 191 -0.53 4.20 5.22
C TYR A 191 -0.81 5.71 5.13
N TYR A 192 -2.04 6.10 5.41
CA TYR A 192 -2.56 7.46 5.34
C TYR A 192 -3.27 7.84 6.64
N PRO A 193 -3.40 9.14 6.95
CA PRO A 193 -4.22 9.59 8.07
C PRO A 193 -5.72 9.41 7.74
N ILE A 194 -6.40 8.59 8.54
CA ILE A 194 -7.85 8.31 8.34
C ILE A 194 -8.66 9.58 8.57
N LEU A 195 -8.34 10.32 9.64
CA LEU A 195 -9.00 11.56 10.04
C LEU A 195 -8.00 12.71 10.11
N SER A 196 -8.48 13.92 9.84
CA SER A 196 -7.71 15.17 9.95
C SER A 196 -8.60 16.31 10.47
N GLU A 197 -7.99 17.47 10.62
CA GLU A 197 -8.68 18.71 10.96
C GLU A 197 -9.74 19.10 9.92
N GLN A 198 -9.59 18.66 8.68
CA GLN A 198 -10.51 18.90 7.57
C GLN A 198 -11.63 17.86 7.45
N THR A 199 -11.59 16.78 8.23
CA THR A 199 -12.71 15.85 8.35
C THR A 199 -13.96 16.59 8.77
N ALA A 200 -15.08 16.35 8.08
CA ALA A 200 -16.35 17.01 8.37
C ALA A 200 -16.74 16.88 9.85
N ASN A 201 -17.23 17.99 10.42
CA ASN A 201 -17.66 18.05 11.82
C ASN A 201 -19.17 18.35 11.90
N ASP A 202 -19.95 17.66 11.09
CA ASP A 202 -21.39 17.75 11.11
C ASP A 202 -22.02 16.83 12.17
N PHE A 203 -23.31 17.00 12.37
CA PHE A 203 -24.08 16.20 13.32
C PHE A 203 -23.96 14.70 13.07
N PHE A 204 -23.91 14.30 11.79
CA PHE A 204 -23.84 12.90 11.42
C PHE A 204 -22.49 12.28 11.81
N MET A 205 -21.39 12.96 11.51
CA MET A 205 -20.04 12.50 11.90
C MET A 205 -19.90 12.42 13.43
N ARG A 206 -20.50 13.35 14.16
CA ARG A 206 -20.51 13.31 15.65
C ARG A 206 -21.30 12.13 16.19
N ALA A 207 -22.49 11.91 15.66
CA ALA A 207 -23.33 10.76 16.08
C ALA A 207 -22.66 9.42 15.75
N LEU A 208 -22.02 9.34 14.58
CA LEU A 208 -21.29 8.17 14.16
C LEU A 208 -20.06 7.91 15.04
N ALA A 209 -19.28 8.94 15.34
CA ALA A 209 -18.14 8.86 16.23
C ALA A 209 -18.56 8.28 17.61
N LYS A 210 -19.62 8.81 18.19
CA LYS A 210 -20.16 8.29 19.48
C LYS A 210 -20.63 6.84 19.42
N ARG A 211 -21.12 6.38 18.28
CA ARG A 211 -21.65 5.02 18.12
C ARG A 211 -20.57 3.99 17.80
N LEU A 212 -19.54 4.39 17.07
CA LEU A 212 -18.48 3.49 16.61
C LEU A 212 -17.31 3.42 17.57
N TYR A 213 -17.08 4.48 18.34
CA TYR A 213 -15.88 4.64 19.14
C TYR A 213 -16.19 4.41 20.62
N THR A 214 -15.82 3.26 21.13
CA THR A 214 -15.91 2.92 22.56
C THR A 214 -14.91 3.77 23.37
N GLY A 215 -15.24 4.03 24.65
CA GLY A 215 -14.40 4.84 25.54
C GLY A 215 -14.57 6.36 25.37
N SER A 216 -15.66 6.78 24.72
CA SER A 216 -15.98 8.21 24.51
C SER A 216 -16.99 8.77 25.53
N GLU A 217 -17.47 7.97 26.47
CA GLU A 217 -18.56 8.34 27.37
C GLU A 217 -18.24 9.58 28.24
N SER A 218 -16.95 9.77 28.55
CA SER A 218 -16.48 10.92 29.32
C SER A 218 -16.06 12.14 28.49
N MET A 219 -16.07 12.03 27.14
CA MET A 219 -15.59 13.08 26.26
C MET A 219 -16.75 13.85 25.63
N ASN A 220 -16.65 15.18 25.61
CA ASN A 220 -17.52 15.99 24.75
C ASN A 220 -17.12 15.85 23.28
N ASP A 221 -17.98 16.30 22.35
CA ASP A 221 -17.79 16.14 20.91
C ASP A 221 -16.47 16.75 20.40
N LYS A 222 -16.03 17.89 20.99
CA LYS A 222 -14.79 18.56 20.62
C LYS A 222 -13.57 17.74 21.07
N GLN A 223 -13.61 17.22 22.28
CA GLN A 223 -12.53 16.37 22.83
C GLN A 223 -12.42 15.06 22.07
N LEU A 224 -13.56 14.41 21.80
CA LEU A 224 -13.62 13.17 21.02
C LEU A 224 -12.98 13.38 19.63
N ARG A 225 -13.40 14.41 18.92
CA ARG A 225 -12.87 14.74 17.59
C ARG A 225 -11.35 14.98 17.64
N ALA A 226 -10.89 15.81 18.56
CA ALA A 226 -9.47 16.11 18.71
C ALA A 226 -8.65 14.84 18.99
N ARG A 227 -9.15 13.97 19.87
CA ARG A 227 -8.49 12.69 20.21
C ARG A 227 -8.40 11.76 19.00
N LEU A 228 -9.46 11.60 18.25
CA LEU A 228 -9.47 10.72 17.07
C LEU A 228 -8.56 11.23 15.96
N ILE A 229 -8.48 12.54 15.74
CA ILE A 229 -7.54 13.16 14.79
C ILE A 229 -6.09 12.91 15.26
N GLU A 230 -5.83 13.11 16.55
CA GLU A 230 -4.50 12.87 17.13
C GLU A 230 -4.07 11.41 16.96
N ILE A 231 -4.93 10.45 17.31
CA ILE A 231 -4.67 9.01 17.13
C ILE A 231 -4.39 8.70 15.66
N SER A 232 -5.20 9.22 14.74
CA SER A 232 -5.03 9.02 13.31
C SER A 232 -3.68 9.56 12.80
N ARG A 233 -3.29 10.75 13.24
CA ARG A 233 -2.01 11.38 12.91
C ARG A 233 -0.82 10.57 13.47
N VAL A 234 -0.91 10.19 14.74
CA VAL A 234 0.16 9.41 15.41
C VAL A 234 0.33 8.04 14.75
N TRP A 235 -0.78 7.36 14.42
CA TRP A 235 -0.75 6.12 13.66
C TRP A 235 -0.02 6.30 12.32
N TYR A 236 -0.46 7.25 11.51
CA TYR A 236 0.14 7.52 10.20
C TYR A 236 1.65 7.74 10.30
N GLN A 237 2.08 8.59 11.24
CA GLN A 237 3.50 8.90 11.43
C GLN A 237 4.31 7.71 11.97
N ALA A 238 3.77 6.99 12.95
CA ALA A 238 4.49 5.89 13.58
C ALA A 238 4.59 4.67 12.65
N SER A 239 3.48 4.27 12.01
CA SER A 239 3.47 3.13 11.09
C SER A 239 4.41 3.35 9.91
N ASN A 240 4.32 4.51 9.23
CA ASN A 240 5.17 4.79 8.08
C ASN A 240 6.66 4.87 8.44
N ARG A 241 6.98 5.41 9.63
CA ARG A 241 8.35 5.39 10.13
C ARG A 241 8.89 3.97 10.34
N MET A 242 8.05 3.07 10.88
CA MET A 242 8.44 1.67 11.08
C MET A 242 8.60 0.94 9.75
N LEU A 243 7.68 1.16 8.80
CA LEU A 243 7.77 0.58 7.46
C LEU A 243 9.02 1.06 6.71
N ALA A 244 9.32 2.36 6.76
CA ALA A 244 10.52 2.92 6.16
C ALA A 244 11.79 2.32 6.78
N ALA A 245 11.89 2.30 8.12
CA ALA A 245 13.07 1.77 8.81
C ALA A 245 13.29 0.26 8.53
N ALA A 246 12.22 -0.54 8.52
CA ALA A 246 12.30 -1.96 8.16
C ALA A 246 12.79 -2.14 6.71
N THR A 247 12.30 -1.30 5.80
CA THR A 247 12.69 -1.34 4.38
C THR A 247 14.15 -0.95 4.20
N GLU A 248 14.58 0.15 4.80
CA GLU A 248 15.97 0.62 4.75
C GLU A 248 16.95 -0.44 5.27
N LYS A 249 16.59 -1.11 6.36
CA LYS A 249 17.41 -2.19 6.93
C LYS A 249 17.55 -3.35 5.95
N VAL A 250 16.44 -3.85 5.41
CA VAL A 250 16.46 -4.96 4.44
C VAL A 250 17.20 -4.58 3.17
N ASP A 251 17.01 -3.36 2.65
CA ASP A 251 17.72 -2.87 1.47
C ASP A 251 19.24 -2.80 1.71
N ALA A 252 19.67 -2.31 2.88
CA ALA A 252 21.09 -2.28 3.27
C ALA A 252 21.69 -3.70 3.37
N GLU A 253 20.95 -4.67 3.92
CA GLU A 253 21.38 -6.07 3.99
C GLU A 253 21.52 -6.70 2.60
N LEU A 254 20.59 -6.41 1.68
CA LEU A 254 20.66 -6.84 0.29
C LEU A 254 21.89 -6.25 -0.42
N ALA A 255 22.10 -4.95 -0.23
CA ALA A 255 23.26 -4.26 -0.80
C ALA A 255 24.58 -4.82 -0.25
N ALA A 256 24.69 -5.08 1.06
CA ALA A 256 25.87 -5.66 1.70
C ALA A 256 26.20 -7.07 1.16
N LYS A 257 25.18 -7.82 0.74
CA LYS A 257 25.36 -9.14 0.09
C LYS A 257 25.68 -9.05 -1.41
N GLY A 258 25.81 -7.83 -1.96
CA GLY A 258 26.00 -7.62 -3.40
C GLY A 258 24.79 -8.00 -4.25
N SER A 259 23.59 -8.07 -3.65
CA SER A 259 22.35 -8.36 -4.39
C SER A 259 21.99 -7.23 -5.33
N ARG A 260 21.46 -7.57 -6.52
CA ARG A 260 20.80 -6.60 -7.42
C ARG A 260 19.40 -6.23 -6.95
N GLN A 261 18.81 -7.08 -6.14
CA GLN A 261 17.51 -6.84 -5.54
C GLN A 261 17.57 -5.62 -4.64
N ARG A 262 16.53 -4.82 -4.67
CA ARG A 262 16.38 -3.63 -3.85
C ARG A 262 15.02 -3.65 -3.18
N ALA A 263 14.95 -3.10 -1.98
CA ALA A 263 13.71 -2.84 -1.27
C ALA A 263 13.50 -1.32 -1.16
N ALA A 264 12.29 -0.85 -1.44
CA ALA A 264 11.96 0.58 -1.39
C ALA A 264 10.64 0.81 -0.66
N PHE A 265 10.59 1.87 0.14
CA PHE A 265 9.36 2.34 0.79
C PHE A 265 8.70 3.41 -0.06
N ALA A 266 7.45 3.17 -0.46
CA ALA A 266 6.63 4.14 -1.18
C ALA A 266 5.78 4.94 -0.19
N GLU A 267 6.26 6.11 0.20
CA GLU A 267 5.52 7.04 1.03
C GLU A 267 4.37 7.68 0.25
N ILE A 268 3.18 7.58 0.81
CA ILE A 268 1.98 8.17 0.22
C ILE A 268 1.81 9.60 0.71
N VAL A 269 1.89 10.56 -0.18
CA VAL A 269 1.65 11.98 0.15
C VAL A 269 0.15 12.20 0.31
N PHE A 270 -0.32 12.18 1.56
CA PHE A 270 -1.73 12.30 1.89
C PHE A 270 -1.98 13.59 2.68
N LEU A 271 -2.60 14.57 2.03
CA LEU A 271 -2.89 15.87 2.63
C LEU A 271 -4.09 15.78 3.58
N PRO A 272 -4.25 16.72 4.54
CA PRO A 272 -5.41 16.75 5.46
C PRO A 272 -6.76 16.74 4.74
N GLU A 273 -6.88 17.42 3.60
CA GLU A 273 -8.09 17.46 2.77
C GLU A 273 -8.43 16.15 2.08
N HIS A 274 -7.50 15.20 2.04
CA HIS A 274 -7.69 13.86 1.47
C HIS A 274 -8.30 12.87 2.47
N SER A 275 -8.31 13.19 3.76
CA SER A 275 -8.81 12.32 4.83
C SER A 275 -10.28 11.99 4.68
N PHE A 276 -10.74 11.05 5.48
CA PHE A 276 -12.13 10.61 5.50
C PHE A 276 -13.11 11.77 5.73
N ALA A 277 -14.12 11.86 4.88
CA ALA A 277 -15.14 12.91 4.92
C ALA A 277 -14.63 14.36 4.83
N ALA A 278 -13.40 14.59 4.40
CA ALA A 278 -12.85 15.90 4.08
C ALA A 278 -13.33 16.39 2.69
N PRO A 279 -13.18 17.69 2.34
CA PRO A 279 -13.71 18.26 1.09
C PRO A 279 -13.22 17.56 -0.18
N HIS A 280 -11.95 17.17 -0.21
CA HIS A 280 -11.29 16.48 -1.32
C HIS A 280 -10.90 15.04 -0.95
N SER A 281 -11.74 14.38 -0.14
CA SER A 281 -11.45 13.05 0.38
C SER A 281 -11.01 12.07 -0.71
N ARG A 282 -9.87 11.43 -0.47
CA ARG A 282 -9.32 10.34 -1.28
C ARG A 282 -9.69 8.97 -0.70
N LEU A 283 -10.55 8.96 0.31
CA LEU A 283 -11.07 7.76 0.94
C LEU A 283 -12.53 7.59 0.64
N TRP A 284 -12.94 6.33 0.70
CA TRP A 284 -14.31 6.01 0.51
C TRP A 284 -15.12 6.40 1.77
N GLY A 285 -16.19 7.21 1.63
CA GLY A 285 -17.12 7.62 2.68
C GLY A 285 -18.30 6.66 2.86
N PHE A 286 -19.27 7.05 3.66
CA PHE A 286 -20.50 6.28 3.80
C PHE A 286 -21.42 6.38 2.59
N ASP A 287 -22.15 5.29 2.30
CA ASP A 287 -23.30 5.33 1.41
C ASP A 287 -24.46 6.01 2.16
N ALA A 288 -24.63 7.29 1.91
CA ALA A 288 -25.58 8.12 2.62
C ALA A 288 -27.02 8.07 2.08
N SER A 289 -27.34 7.17 1.14
CA SER A 289 -28.65 7.25 0.47
C SER A 289 -29.86 7.03 1.34
N ALA A 290 -29.80 6.02 2.22
CA ALA A 290 -30.88 5.78 3.16
C ALA A 290 -30.87 6.82 4.28
N ILE A 291 -29.68 7.17 4.76
CA ILE A 291 -29.47 8.16 5.81
C ILE A 291 -29.73 9.58 5.29
N ARG A 292 -29.33 9.90 4.06
CA ARG A 292 -29.60 11.18 3.41
C ARG A 292 -31.11 11.41 3.22
N LYS A 293 -31.85 10.42 2.75
CA LYS A 293 -33.30 10.50 2.66
C LYS A 293 -33.93 10.78 4.03
N LEU A 294 -33.49 10.06 5.06
CA LEU A 294 -34.01 10.25 6.42
C LEU A 294 -33.63 11.63 6.98
N LEU A 295 -32.38 12.08 6.79
CA LEU A 295 -31.92 13.39 7.27
C LEU A 295 -32.51 14.55 6.48
N VAL A 296 -32.67 14.44 5.17
CA VAL A 296 -33.37 15.44 4.36
C VAL A 296 -34.83 15.57 4.81
N ILE A 297 -35.48 14.45 5.11
CA ILE A 297 -36.87 14.45 5.65
C ILE A 297 -36.88 15.07 7.06
N LEU A 298 -35.98 14.67 7.96
CA LEU A 298 -35.96 15.13 9.35
C LEU A 298 -35.48 16.58 9.51
N THR A 299 -34.73 17.12 8.56
CA THR A 299 -34.12 18.45 8.63
C THR A 299 -34.71 19.44 7.61
N LEU A 300 -35.78 19.03 6.89
CA LEU A 300 -36.38 19.83 5.85
C LEU A 300 -35.34 20.36 4.82
N GLY A 301 -34.38 19.52 4.46
CA GLY A 301 -33.36 19.87 3.47
C GLY A 301 -32.18 20.71 3.97
N ARG A 302 -32.12 21.04 5.27
CA ARG A 302 -31.04 21.88 5.84
C ARG A 302 -29.71 21.18 6.00
N VAL A 303 -29.67 19.84 5.96
CA VAL A 303 -28.44 19.06 6.06
C VAL A 303 -28.13 18.45 4.70
N THR A 304 -27.05 18.92 4.08
CA THR A 304 -26.46 18.32 2.87
C THR A 304 -25.27 17.47 3.28
N LEU A 305 -25.41 16.14 3.17
CA LEU A 305 -24.27 15.25 3.31
C LEU A 305 -23.46 15.27 2.02
N LYS A 306 -22.17 15.60 2.11
CA LYS A 306 -21.24 15.43 0.99
C LYS A 306 -21.01 13.93 0.80
N THR A 307 -21.61 13.36 -0.24
CA THR A 307 -21.51 11.94 -0.56
C THR A 307 -20.82 11.75 -1.89
N ASN A 308 -20.05 10.70 -2.01
CA ASN A 308 -19.51 10.30 -3.29
C ASN A 308 -20.49 9.32 -3.95
N ASP A 309 -21.43 9.87 -4.73
CA ASP A 309 -22.53 9.11 -5.33
C ASP A 309 -22.06 8.11 -6.41
N GLU A 310 -20.97 8.40 -7.12
CA GLU A 310 -20.41 7.49 -8.13
C GLU A 310 -20.10 6.13 -7.53
N ARG A 311 -19.45 6.16 -6.38
CA ARG A 311 -19.07 4.98 -5.65
C ARG A 311 -20.24 4.16 -5.14
N ARG A 312 -21.22 4.82 -4.58
CA ARG A 312 -22.40 4.17 -4.04
C ARG A 312 -23.05 3.25 -5.07
N ASN A 313 -23.23 3.75 -6.29
CA ASN A 313 -23.85 2.97 -7.36
C ASN A 313 -22.93 1.82 -7.79
N GLN A 314 -21.64 2.09 -7.93
CA GLN A 314 -20.65 1.09 -8.29
C GLN A 314 -20.56 -0.03 -7.24
N ARG A 315 -20.30 0.32 -5.98
CA ARG A 315 -20.16 -0.64 -4.88
C ARG A 315 -21.46 -1.41 -4.63
N GLY A 316 -22.59 -0.72 -4.61
CA GLY A 316 -23.90 -1.36 -4.45
C GLY A 316 -24.22 -2.36 -5.55
N THR A 317 -23.80 -2.09 -6.78
CA THR A 317 -23.96 -2.99 -7.92
C THR A 317 -23.03 -4.18 -7.81
N SER A 318 -21.74 -3.96 -7.56
CA SER A 318 -20.74 -5.03 -7.42
C SER A 318 -21.08 -5.98 -6.27
N CYS A 319 -21.46 -5.47 -5.10
CA CYS A 319 -21.88 -6.32 -3.98
C CYS A 319 -23.12 -7.16 -4.32
N LYS A 320 -24.10 -6.60 -5.02
CA LYS A 320 -25.28 -7.37 -5.47
C LYS A 320 -24.95 -8.42 -6.50
N GLN A 321 -24.01 -8.15 -7.40
CA GLN A 321 -23.53 -9.12 -8.38
C GLN A 321 -22.77 -10.27 -7.72
N ALA A 322 -21.94 -9.96 -6.71
CA ALA A 322 -21.14 -10.96 -5.98
C ALA A 322 -22.00 -11.81 -5.03
N ILE A 323 -23.02 -11.22 -4.41
CA ILE A 323 -23.85 -11.86 -3.39
C ILE A 323 -25.27 -11.99 -3.91
N ARG A 324 -25.45 -12.91 -4.87
CA ARG A 324 -26.73 -13.20 -5.48
C ARG A 324 -27.63 -14.07 -4.59
N PRO A 325 -28.97 -13.96 -4.67
CA PRO A 325 -29.86 -14.90 -4.03
C PRO A 325 -29.69 -16.29 -4.66
N ALA A 326 -29.66 -17.31 -3.83
CA ALA A 326 -29.94 -18.66 -4.29
C ALA A 326 -31.47 -18.83 -4.39
N ALA A 327 -31.97 -19.47 -5.43
CA ALA A 327 -33.41 -19.68 -5.55
C ALA A 327 -33.74 -21.16 -5.31
N PRO A 328 -34.73 -21.48 -4.44
CA PRO A 328 -35.44 -20.63 -3.48
C PRO A 328 -34.64 -20.40 -2.18
N GLU A 329 -34.75 -19.20 -1.58
CA GLU A 329 -34.12 -18.88 -0.30
C GLU A 329 -35.07 -19.05 0.88
N THR A 330 -34.60 -19.68 1.95
CA THR A 330 -35.26 -19.64 3.26
C THR A 330 -35.13 -18.25 3.90
N ARG A 331 -35.98 -17.94 4.89
CA ARG A 331 -35.91 -16.68 5.64
C ARG A 331 -34.53 -16.48 6.31
N ALA A 332 -33.93 -17.53 6.83
CA ALA A 332 -32.60 -17.50 7.45
C ALA A 332 -31.49 -17.20 6.41
N GLN A 333 -31.52 -17.83 5.25
CA GLN A 333 -30.59 -17.59 4.16
C GLN A 333 -30.71 -16.16 3.62
N LYS A 334 -31.93 -15.66 3.44
CA LYS A 334 -32.17 -14.26 3.07
C LYS A 334 -31.56 -13.28 4.07
N LYS A 335 -31.78 -13.48 5.36
CA LYS A 335 -31.18 -12.65 6.43
C LYS A 335 -29.66 -12.71 6.42
N ALA A 336 -29.05 -13.87 6.25
CA ALA A 336 -27.62 -14.04 6.14
C ALA A 336 -27.06 -13.32 4.90
N ARG A 337 -27.71 -13.44 3.74
CA ARG A 337 -27.33 -12.73 2.52
C ARG A 337 -27.42 -11.21 2.67
N GLU A 338 -28.49 -10.70 3.28
CA GLU A 338 -28.63 -9.27 3.54
C GLU A 338 -27.53 -8.73 4.47
N ALA A 339 -27.15 -9.50 5.50
CA ALA A 339 -26.03 -9.16 6.37
C ALA A 339 -24.70 -9.13 5.59
N ARG A 340 -24.44 -10.11 4.73
CA ARG A 340 -23.26 -10.15 3.85
C ARG A 340 -23.26 -8.97 2.86
N LEU A 341 -24.40 -8.62 2.28
CA LEU A 341 -24.54 -7.45 1.41
C LEU A 341 -24.20 -6.15 2.15
N LEU A 342 -24.70 -5.99 3.38
CA LEU A 342 -24.38 -4.84 4.20
C LEU A 342 -22.87 -4.79 4.50
N GLN A 343 -22.30 -5.91 4.94
CA GLN A 343 -20.86 -6.02 5.22
C GLN A 343 -20.00 -5.70 3.98
N CYS A 344 -20.37 -6.23 2.80
CA CYS A 344 -19.71 -5.94 1.55
C CYS A 344 -19.72 -4.43 1.24
N ARG A 345 -20.87 -3.77 1.37
CA ARG A 345 -20.98 -2.32 1.13
C ARG A 345 -20.16 -1.47 2.10
N LEU A 346 -20.06 -1.92 3.36
CA LEU A 346 -19.31 -1.22 4.38
C LEU A 346 -17.80 -1.47 4.30
N ALA A 347 -17.37 -2.59 3.72
CA ALA A 347 -15.97 -3.00 3.69
C ALA A 347 -15.03 -2.02 2.96
N ALA A 348 -15.55 -1.22 2.05
CA ALA A 348 -14.75 -0.20 1.35
C ALA A 348 -14.56 1.11 2.15
N ILE A 349 -15.37 1.34 3.18
CA ILE A 349 -15.34 2.60 3.93
C ILE A 349 -13.97 2.81 4.55
N GLY A 350 -13.44 4.03 4.39
CA GLY A 350 -12.12 4.39 4.89
C GLY A 350 -10.96 3.91 4.01
N HIS A 351 -11.19 3.07 2.99
CA HIS A 351 -10.16 2.67 2.03
C HIS A 351 -9.96 3.72 0.93
N PRO A 352 -8.81 3.72 0.24
CA PRO A 352 -8.56 4.62 -0.87
C PRO A 352 -9.63 4.48 -1.96
N ASN A 353 -10.20 5.61 -2.38
CA ASN A 353 -11.05 5.68 -3.56
C ASN A 353 -10.17 5.78 -4.82
N ARG A 354 -10.77 5.98 -6.01
CA ARG A 354 -10.03 6.12 -7.26
C ARG A 354 -8.91 7.17 -7.18
N GLY A 355 -9.19 8.32 -6.57
CA GLY A 355 -8.17 9.36 -6.39
C GLY A 355 -7.12 8.99 -5.35
N GLY A 356 -7.48 8.21 -4.32
CA GLY A 356 -6.54 7.65 -3.36
C GLY A 356 -5.63 6.60 -4.00
N ALA A 357 -6.19 5.70 -4.81
CA ALA A 357 -5.40 4.72 -5.56
C ALA A 357 -4.40 5.37 -6.53
N LEU A 358 -4.76 6.53 -7.10
CA LEU A 358 -3.82 7.30 -7.92
C LEU A 358 -2.63 7.80 -7.10
N LEU A 359 -2.82 8.25 -5.86
CA LEU A 359 -1.71 8.65 -4.98
C LEU A 359 -0.77 7.46 -4.67
N TYR A 360 -1.33 6.26 -4.48
CA TYR A 360 -0.55 5.03 -4.33
C TYR A 360 0.25 4.70 -5.59
N TYR A 361 -0.40 4.73 -6.75
CA TYR A 361 0.27 4.55 -8.04
C TYR A 361 1.42 5.55 -8.25
N GLU A 362 1.20 6.84 -7.97
CA GLU A 362 2.22 7.88 -8.09
C GLU A 362 3.41 7.64 -7.16
N ALA A 363 3.15 7.21 -5.92
CA ALA A 363 4.21 6.89 -4.96
C ALA A 363 5.03 5.68 -5.42
N ILE A 364 4.37 4.60 -5.85
CA ILE A 364 5.02 3.39 -6.36
C ILE A 364 5.83 3.72 -7.62
N SER A 365 5.26 4.49 -8.57
CA SER A 365 5.93 4.86 -9.81
C SER A 365 7.17 5.72 -9.58
N ARG A 366 7.17 6.59 -8.55
CA ARG A 366 8.38 7.33 -8.16
C ARG A 366 9.50 6.39 -7.73
N GLN A 367 9.19 5.38 -6.90
CA GLN A 367 10.18 4.38 -6.48
C GLN A 367 10.65 3.53 -7.65
N LEU A 368 9.74 3.08 -8.51
CA LEU A 368 10.10 2.32 -9.72
C LEU A 368 11.06 3.09 -10.62
N LYS A 369 10.82 4.38 -10.85
CA LYS A 369 11.75 5.22 -11.65
C LYS A 369 13.15 5.23 -11.04
N LEU A 370 13.26 5.38 -9.72
CA LEU A 370 14.57 5.36 -9.03
C LEU A 370 15.27 4.00 -9.19
N LEU A 371 14.52 2.91 -9.12
CA LEU A 371 15.04 1.56 -9.31
C LEU A 371 15.46 1.31 -10.76
N ILE A 372 14.69 1.81 -11.73
CA ILE A 372 14.93 1.64 -13.16
C ILE A 372 16.10 2.53 -13.65
N ASP A 373 16.15 3.79 -13.19
CA ASP A 373 17.22 4.73 -13.55
C ASP A 373 18.52 4.45 -12.77
N GLY A 374 18.45 3.62 -11.75
CA GLY A 374 19.61 3.17 -10.99
C GLY A 374 20.56 2.31 -11.83
N PRO A 375 21.87 2.28 -11.50
CA PRO A 375 22.82 1.48 -12.25
C PRO A 375 22.49 -0.02 -12.10
N GLY A 376 21.90 -0.63 -13.10
CA GLY A 376 21.83 -2.08 -13.20
C GLY A 376 20.57 -2.73 -13.72
N TRP A 377 19.42 -2.08 -13.78
CA TRP A 377 18.18 -2.82 -14.08
C TRP A 377 17.71 -2.78 -15.55
N LEU A 378 17.83 -1.63 -16.23
CA LEU A 378 17.41 -1.51 -17.63
C LEU A 378 18.54 -1.65 -18.66
N ARG A 379 19.79 -1.40 -18.27
CA ARG A 379 20.91 -1.51 -19.21
C ARG A 379 21.18 -2.94 -19.68
N ASP A 380 20.80 -3.92 -18.84
CA ASP A 380 21.05 -5.35 -19.16
C ASP A 380 19.92 -6.01 -19.97
N THR A 381 18.77 -5.34 -20.15
CA THR A 381 17.65 -5.90 -20.94
C THR A 381 17.76 -5.60 -22.45
N GLY A 382 18.82 -4.93 -22.89
CA GLY A 382 18.99 -4.54 -24.30
C GLY A 382 18.00 -3.47 -24.79
N LEU A 383 17.15 -2.94 -23.92
CA LEU A 383 16.23 -1.86 -24.22
C LEU A 383 16.93 -0.51 -24.06
N ILE A 384 17.46 0.00 -25.17
CA ILE A 384 17.84 1.41 -25.28
C ILE A 384 16.54 2.20 -25.27
N VAL A 385 16.18 2.75 -24.10
CA VAL A 385 15.15 3.79 -24.05
C VAL A 385 15.72 5.03 -24.74
N ALA A 386 15.30 5.27 -25.97
CA ALA A 386 15.60 6.52 -26.65
C ALA A 386 15.07 7.67 -25.77
N PRO A 387 15.83 8.76 -25.55
CA PRO A 387 15.36 9.88 -24.76
C PRO A 387 14.17 10.51 -25.48
N GLY A 388 12.97 10.14 -25.01
CA GLY A 388 11.72 10.66 -25.52
C GLY A 388 11.60 12.15 -25.16
N LYS A 389 11.43 12.99 -26.15
CA LYS A 389 11.08 14.39 -25.99
C LYS A 389 9.84 14.50 -25.12
N VAL A 390 10.00 15.01 -23.91
CA VAL A 390 8.89 15.50 -23.08
C VAL A 390 8.27 16.68 -23.84
N ARG A 391 7.03 16.54 -24.27
CA ARG A 391 6.15 17.65 -24.69
C ARG A 391 5.19 17.97 -23.57
#